data_ce88c8c41cf2c36c9bb0baa52e71d097
#
_entry.id   ce88c8c41cf2c36c9bb0baa52e71d097
#
_cell.length_a   1.000
_cell.length_b   1.000
_cell.length_c   1.000
_cell.angle_alpha   90.00
_cell.angle_beta   90.00
_cell.angle_gamma   90.00
#
_symmetry.space_group_name_H-M   'P 1'
#
loop_
_entity.id
_entity.type
_entity.pdbx_description
1 polymer ?
#
loop_
_entity_poly.entity_id
_entity_poly.type
_entity_poly.pdbx_seq_one_letter_code
_entity_poly.pdbx_strand_id
1 'polypeptide(L)'
;MSIAPDIRPVLVAYDASVEAEAALRHAVTLFGHRPLIVVSVWEPGLAAMSMAPPPGEIGMGYMPDPIDVAAVDRAQSDHATNAAEAGASVARGLGATVEALAVPYSVDIAETLASIAEERDAAAMVVGSRGLGGIKARLLGSTSRKLLQHTRRPVLVVRAP
;
A
#
# COMPACT_ATOMS: atom_id res chain seq x y z
N MET A 1 -33.71 -10.73 -15.51
CA MET A 1 -33.21 -10.85 -14.13
C MET A 1 -32.29 -9.70 -13.89
N SER A 2 -32.69 -8.69 -13.12
CA SER A 2 -31.84 -7.53 -12.81
C SER A 2 -30.85 -7.96 -11.73
N ILE A 3 -29.61 -8.09 -12.08
CA ILE A 3 -28.55 -8.30 -11.10
C ILE A 3 -28.33 -6.95 -10.43
N ALA A 4 -28.52 -6.86 -9.12
CA ALA A 4 -28.21 -5.65 -8.36
C ALA A 4 -26.74 -5.28 -8.62
N PRO A 5 -26.42 -3.99 -8.79
CA PRO A 5 -25.04 -3.56 -9.02
C PRO A 5 -24.18 -3.99 -7.84
N ASP A 6 -23.06 -4.64 -8.13
CA ASP A 6 -22.08 -4.99 -7.10
C ASP A 6 -21.36 -3.71 -6.67
N ILE A 7 -21.65 -3.25 -5.45
CA ILE A 7 -21.14 -2.01 -4.86
C ILE A 7 -19.96 -2.25 -3.90
N ARG A 8 -19.43 -3.47 -3.84
CA ARG A 8 -18.26 -3.76 -3.01
C ARG A 8 -17.08 -2.88 -3.42
N PRO A 9 -16.27 -2.40 -2.48
CA PRO A 9 -15.18 -1.50 -2.79
C PRO A 9 -14.08 -2.18 -3.62
N VAL A 10 -13.25 -1.36 -4.26
CA VAL A 10 -12.01 -1.80 -4.89
C VAL A 10 -10.84 -1.22 -4.10
N LEU A 11 -9.90 -2.07 -3.69
CA LEU A 11 -8.71 -1.67 -2.97
C LEU A 11 -7.63 -1.26 -3.97
N VAL A 12 -7.02 -0.09 -3.75
CA VAL A 12 -5.90 0.43 -4.56
C VAL A 12 -4.69 0.59 -3.65
N ALA A 13 -3.63 -0.19 -3.88
CA ALA A 13 -2.37 -0.01 -3.16
C ALA A 13 -1.63 1.22 -3.72
N TYR A 14 -1.23 2.13 -2.82
CA TYR A 14 -0.68 3.41 -3.21
C TYR A 14 0.53 3.81 -2.36
N ASP A 15 1.67 4.04 -3.01
CA ASP A 15 2.94 4.45 -2.40
C ASP A 15 3.49 5.76 -3.01
N ALA A 16 2.65 6.51 -3.71
CA ALA A 16 3.01 7.72 -4.45
C ALA A 16 4.03 7.51 -5.60
N SER A 17 4.32 6.26 -6.00
CA SER A 17 5.11 5.99 -7.19
C SER A 17 4.33 6.28 -8.48
N VAL A 18 5.05 6.42 -9.60
CA VAL A 18 4.44 6.63 -10.91
C VAL A 18 3.52 5.46 -11.29
N GLU A 19 3.90 4.25 -10.93
CA GLU A 19 3.10 3.05 -11.15
C GLU A 19 1.83 3.03 -10.27
N ALA A 20 1.93 3.47 -9.02
CA ALA A 20 0.77 3.58 -8.13
C ALA A 20 -0.21 4.66 -8.63
N GLU A 21 0.30 5.79 -9.10
CA GLU A 21 -0.53 6.83 -9.72
C GLU A 21 -1.25 6.32 -10.98
N ALA A 22 -0.54 5.58 -11.86
CA ALA A 22 -1.14 4.95 -13.02
C ALA A 22 -2.21 3.92 -12.61
N ALA A 23 -1.93 3.10 -11.59
CA ALA A 23 -2.87 2.13 -11.04
C ALA A 23 -4.14 2.80 -10.52
N LEU A 24 -4.00 3.90 -9.78
CA LEU A 24 -5.12 4.68 -9.26
C LEU A 24 -6.01 5.23 -10.38
N ARG A 25 -5.42 5.83 -11.41
CA ARG A 25 -6.16 6.35 -12.57
C ARG A 25 -6.91 5.27 -13.32
N HIS A 26 -6.29 4.10 -13.51
CA HIS A 26 -6.96 2.95 -14.12
C HIS A 26 -8.09 2.42 -13.22
N ALA A 27 -7.89 2.40 -11.90
CA ALA A 27 -8.93 2.01 -10.96
C ALA A 27 -10.17 2.93 -11.07
N VAL A 28 -9.96 4.25 -11.12
CA VAL A 28 -11.07 5.21 -11.31
C VAL A 28 -11.76 4.99 -12.65
N THR A 29 -11.02 4.80 -13.73
CA THR A 29 -11.58 4.61 -15.07
C THR A 29 -12.41 3.33 -15.17
N LEU A 30 -11.92 2.22 -14.61
CA LEU A 30 -12.54 0.91 -14.74
C LEU A 30 -13.61 0.64 -13.67
N PHE A 31 -13.44 1.19 -12.49
CA PHE A 31 -14.24 0.87 -11.30
C PHE A 31 -14.82 2.10 -10.61
N GLY A 32 -14.78 3.28 -11.21
CA GLY A 32 -15.23 4.55 -10.58
C GLY A 32 -16.70 4.61 -10.19
N HIS A 33 -17.50 3.63 -10.60
CA HIS A 33 -18.88 3.41 -10.12
C HIS A 33 -18.94 2.69 -8.75
N ARG A 34 -17.80 2.21 -8.24
CA ARG A 34 -17.63 1.55 -6.94
C ARG A 34 -16.84 2.45 -5.99
N PRO A 35 -17.04 2.33 -4.67
CA PRO A 35 -16.15 2.95 -3.72
C PRO A 35 -14.71 2.43 -3.90
N LEU A 36 -13.73 3.32 -3.80
CA LEU A 36 -12.32 2.95 -3.79
C LEU A 36 -11.78 3.06 -2.35
N ILE A 37 -10.86 2.17 -1.98
CA ILE A 37 -10.06 2.28 -0.76
C ILE A 37 -8.62 2.43 -1.19
N VAL A 38 -8.06 3.62 -1.02
CA VAL A 38 -6.64 3.91 -1.31
C VAL A 38 -5.84 3.57 -0.07
N VAL A 39 -5.00 2.54 -0.16
CA VAL A 39 -4.24 2.01 0.98
C VAL A 39 -2.76 2.28 0.81
N SER A 40 -2.16 2.95 1.78
CA SER A 40 -0.72 3.08 1.94
C SER A 40 -0.25 2.27 3.14
N VAL A 41 0.79 1.46 2.95
CA VAL A 41 1.31 0.56 3.98
C VAL A 41 2.67 1.02 4.43
N TRP A 42 2.94 1.05 5.74
CA TRP A 42 4.19 1.49 6.32
C TRP A 42 4.78 0.46 7.28
N GLU A 43 6.11 0.52 7.50
CA GLU A 43 6.86 -0.42 8.33
C GLU A 43 7.09 0.15 9.73
N PRO A 44 6.44 -0.41 10.77
CA PRO A 44 6.75 -0.04 12.15
C PRO A 44 8.09 -0.62 12.58
N GLY A 45 8.82 0.11 13.42
CA GLY A 45 10.10 -0.36 13.99
C GLY A 45 11.30 -0.28 13.04
N LEU A 46 11.17 0.29 11.84
CA LEU A 46 12.29 0.45 10.89
C LEU A 46 13.46 1.24 11.50
N ALA A 47 13.19 2.20 12.35
CA ALA A 47 14.21 2.95 13.09
C ALA A 47 15.04 2.06 14.01
N ALA A 48 14.40 1.16 14.73
CA ALA A 48 15.09 0.24 15.63
C ALA A 48 16.05 -0.69 14.88
N MET A 49 15.65 -1.13 13.68
CA MET A 49 16.49 -1.96 12.81
C MET A 49 17.66 -1.17 12.18
N SER A 50 17.43 0.10 11.81
CA SER A 50 18.45 0.95 11.19
C SER A 50 19.51 1.44 12.18
N MET A 51 19.17 1.47 13.47
CA MET A 51 20.07 1.87 14.56
C MET A 51 20.77 0.68 15.22
N ALA A 52 20.50 -0.55 14.82
CA ALA A 52 21.19 -1.72 15.32
C ALA A 52 22.67 -1.68 14.92
N PRO A 53 23.61 -1.86 15.85
CA PRO A 53 25.04 -1.91 15.51
C PRO A 53 25.31 -3.10 14.59
N PRO A 54 26.32 -2.99 13.68
CA PRO A 54 26.68 -4.10 12.81
C PRO A 54 27.08 -5.34 13.62
N PRO A 55 26.83 -6.56 13.09
CA PRO A 55 27.22 -7.79 13.76
C PRO A 55 28.71 -7.82 14.04
N GLY A 56 29.11 -7.87 15.31
CA GLY A 56 30.50 -7.85 15.76
C GLY A 56 30.89 -6.65 16.64
N GLU A 57 30.12 -5.58 16.67
CA GLU A 57 30.31 -4.43 17.56
C GLU A 57 29.30 -4.41 18.72
N ILE A 58 28.99 -5.57 19.30
CA ILE A 58 28.21 -5.63 20.53
C ILE A 58 29.10 -5.22 21.70
N GLY A 59 29.48 -3.94 21.72
CA GLY A 59 29.99 -3.26 22.90
C GLY A 59 28.79 -2.88 23.77
N MET A 60 28.85 -3.24 25.05
CA MET A 60 27.85 -2.90 26.06
C MET A 60 27.41 -1.44 25.91
N GLY A 61 26.13 -1.21 25.54
CA GLY A 61 25.46 0.02 25.91
C GLY A 61 24.75 0.87 24.86
N TYR A 62 24.68 0.50 23.58
CA TYR A 62 23.80 1.26 22.68
C TYR A 62 22.42 0.60 22.59
N MET A 63 21.50 1.07 23.39
CA MET A 63 20.06 0.89 23.19
C MET A 63 19.55 2.18 22.55
N PRO A 64 18.92 2.14 21.37
CA PRO A 64 18.28 3.33 20.81
C PRO A 64 17.24 3.85 21.81
N ASP A 65 17.18 5.17 21.97
CA ASP A 65 16.21 5.79 22.86
C ASP A 65 14.79 5.42 22.37
N PRO A 66 13.92 4.84 23.21
CA PRO A 66 12.55 4.52 22.86
C PRO A 66 11.76 5.73 22.33
N ILE A 67 12.15 6.94 22.68
CA ILE A 67 11.56 8.19 22.19
C ILE A 67 11.89 8.38 20.70
N ASP A 68 13.10 8.05 20.26
CA ASP A 68 13.55 8.19 18.89
C ASP A 68 12.84 7.17 17.97
N VAL A 69 12.68 5.94 18.44
CA VAL A 69 11.93 4.90 17.70
C VAL A 69 10.47 5.31 17.50
N ALA A 70 9.81 5.78 18.55
CA ALA A 70 8.43 6.22 18.46
C ALA A 70 8.24 7.48 17.59
N ALA A 71 9.25 8.35 17.52
CA ALA A 71 9.22 9.52 16.66
C ALA A 71 9.34 9.13 15.17
N VAL A 72 10.22 8.17 14.85
CA VAL A 72 10.36 7.65 13.48
C VAL A 72 9.13 6.88 13.05
N ASP A 73 8.55 6.05 13.90
CA ASP A 73 7.31 5.32 13.59
C ASP A 73 6.14 6.28 13.32
N ARG A 74 6.04 7.38 14.11
CA ARG A 74 5.06 8.44 13.83
C ARG A 74 5.31 9.09 12.48
N ALA A 75 6.55 9.44 12.16
CA ALA A 75 6.89 10.04 10.87
C ALA A 75 6.56 9.11 9.70
N GLN A 76 6.78 7.81 9.83
CA GLN A 76 6.41 6.81 8.82
C GLN A 76 4.88 6.69 8.67
N SER A 77 4.16 6.65 9.78
CA SER A 77 2.69 6.64 9.80
C SER A 77 2.11 7.91 9.14
N ASP A 78 2.66 9.08 9.49
CA ASP A 78 2.24 10.36 8.91
C ASP A 78 2.54 10.42 7.40
N HIS A 79 3.70 9.91 6.98
CA HIS A 79 4.05 9.80 5.57
C HIS A 79 3.06 8.92 4.80
N ALA A 80 2.74 7.73 5.33
CA ALA A 80 1.76 6.83 4.71
C ALA A 80 0.35 7.44 4.67
N THR A 81 -0.04 8.14 5.74
CA THR A 81 -1.33 8.85 5.80
C THR A 81 -1.39 9.92 4.73
N ASN A 82 -0.36 10.74 4.61
CA ASN A 82 -0.27 11.79 3.59
C ASN A 82 -0.28 11.20 2.17
N ALA A 83 0.41 10.08 1.94
CA ALA A 83 0.40 9.39 0.65
C ALA A 83 -1.01 8.87 0.31
N ALA A 84 -1.68 8.18 1.23
CA ALA A 84 -3.04 7.67 1.03
C ALA A 84 -4.03 8.82 0.74
N GLU A 85 -3.96 9.92 1.49
CA GLU A 85 -4.81 11.10 1.29
C GLU A 85 -4.51 11.82 -0.02
N ALA A 86 -3.24 11.92 -0.43
CA ALA A 86 -2.88 12.47 -1.73
C ALA A 86 -3.48 11.66 -2.87
N GLY A 87 -3.36 10.33 -2.84
CA GLY A 87 -3.99 9.45 -3.81
C GLY A 87 -5.52 9.55 -3.79
N ALA A 88 -6.11 9.57 -2.60
CA ALA A 88 -7.56 9.73 -2.46
C ALA A 88 -8.05 11.09 -3.01
N SER A 89 -7.28 12.16 -2.80
CA SER A 89 -7.58 13.48 -3.36
C SER A 89 -7.60 13.48 -4.89
N VAL A 90 -6.62 12.81 -5.51
CA VAL A 90 -6.60 12.62 -6.97
C VAL A 90 -7.84 11.86 -7.44
N ALA A 91 -8.20 10.76 -6.78
CA ALA A 91 -9.37 9.96 -7.15
C ALA A 91 -10.68 10.74 -6.99
N ARG A 92 -10.84 11.53 -5.91
CA ARG A 92 -12.00 12.43 -5.71
C ARG A 92 -12.08 13.48 -6.81
N GLY A 93 -10.93 14.08 -7.20
CA GLY A 93 -10.87 15.03 -8.30
C GLY A 93 -11.28 14.42 -9.65
N LEU A 94 -11.18 13.12 -9.81
CA LEU A 94 -11.65 12.35 -10.96
C LEU A 94 -13.10 11.84 -10.81
N GLY A 95 -13.79 12.21 -9.73
CA GLY A 95 -15.20 11.90 -9.50
C GLY A 95 -15.46 10.58 -8.75
N ALA A 96 -14.45 9.92 -8.21
CA ALA A 96 -14.63 8.69 -7.46
C ALA A 96 -15.03 8.95 -6.00
N THR A 97 -15.84 8.03 -5.43
CA THR A 97 -16.04 7.93 -3.98
C THR A 97 -14.86 7.15 -3.40
N VAL A 98 -14.13 7.72 -2.44
CA VAL A 98 -12.88 7.13 -1.98
C VAL A 98 -12.62 7.35 -0.49
N GLU A 99 -12.17 6.28 0.17
CA GLU A 99 -11.61 6.26 1.52
C GLU A 99 -10.08 6.17 1.42
N ALA A 100 -9.36 6.96 2.24
CA ALA A 100 -7.91 6.84 2.42
C ALA A 100 -7.61 6.03 3.68
N LEU A 101 -6.66 5.11 3.59
CA LEU A 101 -6.29 4.23 4.69
C LEU A 101 -4.77 4.07 4.76
N ALA A 102 -4.17 4.38 5.90
CA ALA A 102 -2.78 4.10 6.19
C ALA A 102 -2.70 3.00 7.25
N VAL A 103 -1.93 1.94 6.99
CA VAL A 103 -1.83 0.79 7.91
C VAL A 103 -0.38 0.35 8.10
N PRO A 104 0.00 -0.02 9.33
CA PRO A 104 1.26 -0.71 9.54
C PRO A 104 1.18 -2.14 9.01
N TYR A 105 2.26 -2.67 8.44
CA TYR A 105 2.35 -4.09 8.19
C TYR A 105 3.10 -4.82 9.32
N SER A 106 2.72 -6.06 9.58
CA SER A 106 3.32 -6.86 10.65
C SER A 106 4.25 -7.95 10.12
N VAL A 107 3.98 -8.47 8.95
CA VAL A 107 4.73 -9.57 8.32
C VAL A 107 5.23 -9.12 6.94
N ASP A 108 4.30 -8.68 6.09
CA ASP A 108 4.57 -8.39 4.68
C ASP A 108 3.49 -7.47 4.13
N ILE A 109 3.87 -6.58 3.22
CA ILE A 109 2.95 -5.63 2.57
C ILE A 109 1.83 -6.34 1.81
N ALA A 110 2.16 -7.41 1.07
CA ALA A 110 1.18 -8.12 0.25
C ALA A 110 0.16 -8.85 1.12
N GLU A 111 0.59 -9.47 2.21
CA GLU A 111 -0.30 -10.13 3.16
C GLU A 111 -1.22 -9.12 3.86
N THR A 112 -0.69 -7.97 4.27
CA THR A 112 -1.47 -6.89 4.86
C THR A 112 -2.55 -6.39 3.89
N LEU A 113 -2.18 -6.13 2.63
CA LEU A 113 -3.14 -5.71 1.59
C LEU A 113 -4.21 -6.79 1.32
N ALA A 114 -3.82 -8.07 1.29
CA ALA A 114 -4.75 -9.17 1.10
C ALA A 114 -5.75 -9.27 2.28
N SER A 115 -5.27 -9.14 3.53
CA SER A 115 -6.13 -9.14 4.72
C SER A 115 -7.14 -8.00 4.69
N ILE A 116 -6.71 -6.78 4.37
CA ILE A 116 -7.62 -5.63 4.26
C ILE A 116 -8.66 -5.87 3.16
N ALA A 117 -8.27 -6.45 2.02
CA ALA A 117 -9.20 -6.75 0.94
C ALA A 117 -10.26 -7.78 1.35
N GLU A 118 -9.89 -8.77 2.17
CA GLU A 118 -10.85 -9.73 2.73
C GLU A 118 -11.75 -9.08 3.78
N GLU A 119 -11.21 -8.35 4.74
CA GLU A 119 -11.95 -7.66 5.81
C GLU A 119 -12.98 -6.65 5.28
N ARG A 120 -12.63 -5.96 4.20
CA ARG A 120 -13.48 -4.96 3.54
C ARG A 120 -14.37 -5.56 2.45
N ASP A 121 -14.36 -6.86 2.26
CA ASP A 121 -15.04 -7.57 1.15
C ASP A 121 -14.79 -6.90 -0.21
N ALA A 122 -13.53 -6.56 -0.49
CA ALA A 122 -13.19 -5.88 -1.74
C ALA A 122 -13.52 -6.77 -2.96
N ALA A 123 -14.11 -6.17 -3.99
CA ALA A 123 -14.43 -6.85 -5.24
C ALA A 123 -13.19 -7.16 -6.06
N ALA A 124 -12.17 -6.30 -5.96
CA ALA A 124 -10.89 -6.45 -6.65
C ALA A 124 -9.81 -5.63 -5.93
N MET A 125 -8.55 -5.89 -6.29
CA MET A 125 -7.39 -5.13 -5.88
C MET A 125 -6.69 -4.57 -7.11
N VAL A 126 -6.18 -3.33 -7.02
CA VAL A 126 -5.42 -2.67 -8.09
C VAL A 126 -4.06 -2.26 -7.53
N VAL A 127 -3.00 -2.65 -8.21
CA VAL A 127 -1.63 -2.38 -7.78
C VAL A 127 -0.76 -1.95 -8.96
N GLY A 128 0.23 -1.11 -8.72
CA GLY A 128 1.27 -0.85 -9.69
C GLY A 128 2.13 -2.10 -9.93
N SER A 129 2.69 -2.25 -11.12
CA SER A 129 3.59 -3.36 -11.40
C SER A 129 4.91 -3.27 -10.62
N ARG A 130 5.26 -2.10 -10.11
CA ARG A 130 6.42 -1.76 -9.29
C ARG A 130 6.02 -0.71 -8.26
N GLY A 131 6.88 -0.49 -7.26
CA GLY A 131 6.75 0.59 -6.28
C GLY A 131 8.01 1.46 -6.25
N LEU A 132 8.20 2.23 -5.20
CA LEU A 132 9.32 3.17 -5.01
C LEU A 132 10.72 2.54 -5.14
N GLY A 133 10.86 1.23 -4.98
CA GLY A 133 12.14 0.51 -5.08
C GLY A 133 12.73 0.35 -6.50
N GLY A 134 12.08 0.81 -7.52
CA GLY A 134 12.54 1.15 -8.89
C GLY A 134 13.63 0.29 -9.56
N ILE A 135 13.60 -1.03 -9.50
CA ILE A 135 14.52 -1.87 -10.27
C ILE A 135 14.10 -1.84 -11.74
N LYS A 136 15.00 -1.38 -12.63
CA LYS A 136 14.77 -1.17 -14.08
C LYS A 136 14.50 -2.45 -14.91
N ALA A 137 14.37 -3.62 -14.31
CA ALA A 137 14.09 -4.85 -15.03
C ALA A 137 12.59 -5.00 -15.34
N ARG A 138 12.26 -5.63 -16.46
CA ARG A 138 10.88 -5.93 -16.92
C ARG A 138 10.08 -6.87 -16.00
N LEU A 139 10.50 -7.05 -14.75
CA LEU A 139 9.93 -8.00 -13.80
C LEU A 139 8.84 -7.34 -12.98
N LEU A 140 7.84 -8.13 -12.63
CA LEU A 140 6.80 -7.77 -11.67
C LEU A 140 7.44 -7.52 -10.30
N GLY A 141 7.04 -6.45 -9.61
CA GLY A 141 7.53 -6.12 -8.27
C GLY A 141 7.23 -7.24 -7.26
N SER A 142 8.01 -7.26 -6.17
CA SER A 142 7.86 -8.29 -5.13
C SER A 142 6.47 -8.31 -4.52
N THR A 143 5.93 -7.13 -4.20
CA THR A 143 4.59 -6.98 -3.62
C THR A 143 3.51 -7.49 -4.57
N SER A 144 3.52 -7.05 -5.84
CA SER A 144 2.52 -7.48 -6.82
C SER A 144 2.56 -8.99 -7.08
N ARG A 145 3.77 -9.57 -7.13
CA ARG A 145 3.95 -11.03 -7.29
C ARG A 145 3.44 -11.81 -6.08
N LYS A 146 3.79 -11.39 -4.86
CA LYS A 146 3.33 -12.02 -3.63
C LYS A 146 1.82 -11.90 -3.48
N LEU A 147 1.25 -10.74 -3.82
CA LEU A 147 -0.19 -10.52 -3.76
C LEU A 147 -0.95 -11.53 -4.62
N LEU A 148 -0.48 -11.80 -5.84
CA LEU A 148 -1.08 -12.82 -6.72
C LEU A 148 -1.02 -14.24 -6.14
N GLN A 149 -0.10 -14.50 -5.20
CA GLN A 149 0.02 -15.81 -4.54
C GLN A 149 -0.83 -15.92 -3.27
N HIS A 150 -1.10 -14.81 -2.59
CA HIS A 150 -1.72 -14.79 -1.26
C HIS A 150 -3.20 -14.41 -1.26
N THR A 151 -3.67 -13.66 -2.27
CA THR A 151 -5.08 -13.23 -2.32
C THR A 151 -5.95 -14.15 -3.17
N ARG A 152 -7.22 -14.28 -2.77
CA ARG A 152 -8.27 -14.91 -3.60
C ARG A 152 -9.07 -13.88 -4.40
N ARG A 153 -8.82 -12.59 -4.17
CA ARG A 153 -9.50 -11.50 -4.88
C ARG A 153 -8.87 -11.29 -6.26
N PRO A 154 -9.63 -10.91 -7.27
CA PRO A 154 -9.08 -10.46 -8.55
C PRO A 154 -8.05 -9.36 -8.34
N VAL A 155 -6.91 -9.44 -9.02
CA VAL A 155 -5.84 -8.43 -8.95
C VAL A 155 -5.59 -7.86 -10.34
N LEU A 156 -5.74 -6.55 -10.47
CA LEU A 156 -5.32 -5.79 -11.64
C LEU A 156 -3.93 -5.21 -11.37
N VAL A 157 -2.96 -5.63 -12.18
CA VAL A 157 -1.60 -5.08 -12.13
C VAL A 157 -1.41 -4.08 -13.26
N VAL A 158 -1.11 -2.84 -12.92
CA VAL A 158 -0.97 -1.74 -13.88
C VAL A 158 0.50 -1.39 -14.05
N ARG A 159 0.93 -1.21 -15.29
CA ARG A 159 2.23 -0.64 -15.63
C ARG A 159 2.07 0.82 -16.01
N ALA A 160 2.95 1.66 -15.50
CA ALA A 160 3.11 3.00 -16.05
C ALA A 160 3.70 2.93 -17.46
N PRO A 161 3.37 3.88 -18.34
CA PRO A 161 3.90 3.96 -19.70
C PRO A 161 5.42 4.17 -19.71
#